data_dc825f5f78dd4ec0dd3dd6f55153a7ae
#
_entry.id   dc825f5f78dd4ec0dd3dd6f55153a7ae
#
_cell.length_a   1.000
_cell.length_b   1.000
_cell.length_c   1.000
_cell.angle_alpha   90.00
_cell.angle_beta   90.00
_cell.angle_gamma   90.00
#
_symmetry.space_group_name_H-M   'P 1'
#
loop_
_entity.id
_entity.type
_entity.pdbx_description
1 polymer ?
#
loop_
_entity_poly.entity_id
_entity_poly.type
_entity_poly.pdbx_seq_one_letter_code
_entity_poly.pdbx_strand_id
1 'polypeptide(L)'
;MALLRIQALAEDTIAAPGNRQPNYIVAAVTDACGEPVTGLTAANFKVDPCIVGAGGALVNITSVAPVRIPGTYIINVVPIRTETWKAGVYVFAVAVNSGTGQGLTLCSMLMD
;
A
#
# COMPACT_ATOMS: atom_id res chain seq x y z
N MET A 1 22.60 -0.38 -2.38
CA MET A 1 21.32 -0.81 -2.96
C MET A 1 20.79 0.30 -3.84
N ALA A 2 20.24 -0.05 -5.00
CA ALA A 2 19.75 0.93 -5.94
C ALA A 2 18.47 1.61 -5.43
N LEU A 3 18.22 2.81 -5.88
CA LEU A 3 16.98 3.52 -5.58
C LEU A 3 15.90 3.06 -6.56
N LEU A 4 14.76 2.62 -6.04
CA LEU A 4 13.54 2.39 -6.80
C LEU A 4 12.62 3.61 -6.65
N ARG A 5 11.88 3.90 -7.70
CA ARG A 5 10.82 4.90 -7.66
C ARG A 5 9.51 4.19 -7.48
N ILE A 6 8.71 4.65 -6.53
CA ILE A 6 7.39 4.11 -6.28
C ILE A 6 6.39 5.25 -6.20
N GLN A 7 5.26 5.08 -6.86
CA GLN A 7 4.11 5.96 -6.75
C GLN A 7 2.95 5.11 -6.24
N ALA A 8 2.16 5.64 -5.33
CA ALA A 8 1.05 4.90 -4.75
C ALA A 8 -0.17 5.80 -4.60
N LEU A 9 -1.32 5.20 -4.83
CA LEU A 9 -2.62 5.83 -4.67
C LEU A 9 -3.52 4.88 -3.92
N ALA A 10 -4.13 5.35 -2.83
CA ALA A 10 -5.08 4.55 -2.07
C ALA A 10 -6.49 4.81 -2.57
N GLU A 11 -7.27 3.73 -2.70
CA GLU A 11 -8.68 3.79 -3.09
C GLU A 11 -9.50 3.02 -2.07
N ASP A 12 -10.62 3.60 -1.67
CA ASP A 12 -11.52 3.00 -0.67
C ASP A 12 -12.91 2.79 -1.27
N THR A 13 -13.03 1.78 -2.11
CA THR A 13 -14.31 1.50 -2.76
C THR A 13 -15.27 0.71 -1.88
N ILE A 14 -14.74 -0.10 -0.96
CA ILE A 14 -15.53 -1.01 -0.14
C ILE A 14 -15.33 -0.72 1.34
N ALA A 15 -14.11 -0.34 1.74
CA ALA A 15 -13.78 -0.06 3.13
C ALA A 15 -14.59 1.14 3.64
N ALA A 16 -15.09 1.01 4.86
CA ALA A 16 -15.86 2.05 5.53
C ALA A 16 -15.61 1.96 7.03
N PRO A 17 -15.82 3.05 7.78
CA PRO A 17 -15.67 3.00 9.23
C PRO A 17 -16.54 1.90 9.83
N GLY A 18 -15.94 1.13 10.73
CA GLY A 18 -16.62 0.04 11.42
C GLY A 18 -16.58 -1.30 10.72
N ASN A 19 -16.10 -1.40 9.49
CA ASN A 19 -15.94 -2.69 8.82
C ASN A 19 -14.47 -3.09 8.68
N ARG A 20 -14.22 -4.26 8.12
CA ARG A 20 -12.89 -4.83 7.88
C ARG A 20 -12.66 -5.18 6.42
N GLN A 21 -13.41 -4.60 5.51
CA GLN A 21 -13.22 -4.88 4.08
C GLN A 21 -11.86 -4.35 3.62
N PRO A 22 -11.20 -5.06 2.70
CA PRO A 22 -9.91 -4.61 2.21
C PRO A 22 -10.00 -3.24 1.54
N ASN A 23 -8.99 -2.43 1.77
CA ASN A 23 -8.76 -1.23 1.00
C ASN A 23 -7.64 -1.52 -0.01
N TYR A 24 -7.64 -0.81 -1.12
CA TYR A 24 -6.69 -1.02 -2.20
C TYR A 24 -5.69 0.12 -2.27
N ILE A 25 -4.43 -0.25 -2.41
CA ILE A 25 -3.36 0.69 -2.76
C ILE A 25 -2.81 0.25 -4.11
N VAL A 26 -2.85 1.13 -5.09
CA VAL A 26 -2.24 0.88 -6.39
C VAL A 26 -0.83 1.45 -6.35
N ALA A 27 0.16 0.63 -6.60
CA ALA A 27 1.56 1.03 -6.56
C ALA A 27 2.24 0.74 -7.91
N ALA A 28 2.95 1.73 -8.42
CA ALA A 28 3.77 1.60 -9.63
C ALA A 28 5.23 1.72 -9.24
N VAL A 29 6.05 0.74 -9.63
CA VAL A 29 7.45 0.64 -9.24
C VAL A 29 8.33 0.63 -10.50
N THR A 30 9.27 1.56 -10.56
CA THR A 30 10.28 1.62 -11.61
C THR A 30 11.68 1.69 -11.01
N ASP A 31 12.68 1.29 -11.79
CA ASP A 31 14.06 1.46 -11.39
C ASP A 31 14.57 2.87 -11.76
N ALA A 32 15.85 3.12 -11.50
CA ALA A 32 16.44 4.43 -11.76
C ALA A 32 16.47 4.80 -13.25
N CYS A 33 16.36 3.81 -14.14
CA CYS A 33 16.31 4.02 -15.59
C CYS A 33 14.87 4.18 -16.10
N GLY A 34 13.87 4.11 -15.23
CA GLY A 34 12.47 4.21 -15.61
C GLY A 34 11.85 2.89 -16.07
N GLU A 35 12.60 1.78 -15.99
CA GLU A 35 12.06 0.48 -16.37
C GLU A 35 11.16 -0.08 -15.27
N PRO A 36 10.03 -0.71 -15.64
CA PRO A 36 9.15 -1.31 -14.64
C PRO A 36 9.84 -2.46 -13.90
N VAL A 37 9.60 -2.52 -12.60
CA VAL A 37 10.09 -3.61 -11.76
C VAL A 37 9.00 -4.66 -11.64
N THR A 38 9.21 -5.83 -12.26
CA THR A 38 8.22 -6.90 -12.33
C THR A 38 8.54 -8.01 -11.33
N GLY A 39 7.57 -8.91 -11.12
CA GLY A 39 7.77 -10.10 -10.29
C GLY A 39 7.74 -9.86 -8.79
N LEU A 40 7.29 -8.69 -8.33
CA LEU A 40 7.21 -8.42 -6.90
C LEU A 40 6.00 -9.12 -6.29
N THR A 41 6.16 -9.50 -5.03
CA THR A 41 5.14 -10.20 -4.23
C THR A 41 4.88 -9.43 -2.94
N ALA A 42 3.97 -9.93 -2.12
CA ALA A 42 3.67 -9.30 -0.82
C ALA A 42 4.92 -9.17 0.06
N ALA A 43 5.87 -10.09 -0.05
CA ALA A 43 7.11 -10.05 0.73
C ALA A 43 8.01 -8.86 0.37
N ASN A 44 7.79 -8.24 -0.79
CA ASN A 44 8.58 -7.11 -1.26
C ASN A 44 8.02 -5.75 -0.80
N PHE A 45 6.82 -5.73 -0.25
CA PHE A 45 6.16 -4.49 0.13
C PHE A 45 5.92 -4.41 1.64
N LYS A 46 5.93 -3.19 2.15
CA LYS A 46 5.55 -2.89 3.52
C LYS A 46 4.68 -1.64 3.54
N VAL A 47 3.56 -1.71 4.23
CA VAL A 47 2.63 -0.59 4.37
C VAL A 47 2.51 -0.27 5.85
N ASP A 48 2.99 0.91 6.23
CA ASP A 48 2.93 1.38 7.61
C ASP A 48 2.06 2.63 7.67
N PRO A 49 0.99 2.64 8.47
CA PRO A 49 0.22 3.85 8.65
C PRO A 49 1.01 4.85 9.50
N CYS A 50 1.24 6.04 8.93
CA CYS A 50 1.86 7.16 9.61
C CYS A 50 0.83 7.98 10.37
N ILE A 51 -0.37 8.10 9.79
CA ILE A 51 -1.53 8.73 10.41
C ILE A 51 -2.69 7.77 10.23
N VAL A 52 -3.44 7.54 11.28
CA VAL A 52 -4.64 6.70 11.25
C VAL A 52 -5.84 7.54 11.65
N GLY A 53 -7.01 7.13 11.22
CA GLY A 53 -8.25 7.74 11.66
C GLY A 53 -8.39 7.64 13.19
N ALA A 54 -9.33 8.35 13.76
CA ALA A 54 -9.50 8.46 15.22
C ALA A 54 -9.57 7.08 15.88
N GLY A 55 -8.57 6.76 16.69
CA GLY A 55 -8.45 5.44 17.33
C GLY A 55 -8.10 4.31 16.37
N GLY A 56 -7.59 4.62 15.20
CA GLY A 56 -7.27 3.63 14.19
C GLY A 56 -6.11 2.73 14.55
N ALA A 57 -6.04 1.59 13.88
CA ALA A 57 -5.04 0.57 14.11
C ALA A 57 -4.06 0.48 12.92
N LEU A 58 -2.97 -0.23 13.15
CA LEU A 58 -2.06 -0.64 12.08
C LEU A 58 -2.79 -1.53 11.07
N VAL A 59 -2.19 -1.70 9.91
CA VAL A 59 -2.76 -2.52 8.84
C VAL A 59 -1.81 -3.64 8.45
N ASN A 60 -2.37 -4.71 7.89
CA ASN A 60 -1.62 -5.81 7.29
C ASN A 60 -1.90 -5.86 5.80
N ILE A 61 -0.87 -6.21 5.02
CA ILE A 61 -1.05 -6.59 3.62
C ILE A 61 -1.64 -7.99 3.59
N THR A 62 -2.78 -8.15 2.92
CA THR A 62 -3.41 -9.47 2.74
C THR A 62 -3.05 -10.10 1.41
N SER A 63 -2.82 -9.29 0.39
CA SER A 63 -2.39 -9.79 -0.92
C SER A 63 -1.74 -8.69 -1.74
N VAL A 64 -0.90 -9.10 -2.68
CA VAL A 64 -0.34 -8.23 -3.71
C VAL A 64 -0.49 -8.95 -5.02
N ALA A 65 -1.08 -8.30 -6.01
CA ALA A 65 -1.29 -8.87 -7.33
C ALA A 65 -0.81 -7.91 -8.41
N PRO A 66 -0.07 -8.40 -9.42
CA PRO A 66 0.27 -7.56 -10.57
C PRO A 66 -0.97 -7.25 -11.38
N VAL A 67 -1.00 -6.08 -12.00
CA VAL A 67 -2.02 -5.72 -12.97
C VAL A 67 -1.43 -5.77 -14.38
N ARG A 68 -2.24 -5.45 -15.39
CA ARG A 68 -1.82 -5.57 -16.80
C ARG A 68 -0.65 -4.66 -17.17
N ILE A 69 -0.49 -3.54 -16.47
CA ILE A 69 0.62 -2.62 -16.72
C ILE A 69 1.84 -3.14 -15.97
N PRO A 70 2.96 -3.44 -16.66
CA PRO A 70 4.15 -3.95 -15.99
C PRO A 70 4.64 -3.00 -14.90
N GLY A 71 5.05 -3.55 -13.76
CA GLY A 71 5.54 -2.79 -12.62
C GLY A 71 4.45 -2.19 -11.74
N THR A 72 3.19 -2.45 -12.05
CA THR A 72 2.04 -1.92 -11.30
C THR A 72 1.35 -3.05 -10.56
N TYR A 73 1.00 -2.78 -9.30
CA TYR A 73 0.47 -3.78 -8.37
C TYR A 73 -0.72 -3.22 -7.62
N ILE A 74 -1.65 -4.11 -7.29
CA ILE A 74 -2.71 -3.83 -6.33
C ILE A 74 -2.32 -4.47 -5.01
N ILE A 75 -2.23 -3.65 -3.97
CA ILE A 75 -1.90 -4.06 -2.61
C ILE A 75 -3.18 -3.96 -1.79
N ASN A 76 -3.65 -5.09 -1.28
CA ASN A 76 -4.83 -5.13 -0.41
C ASN A 76 -4.38 -5.06 1.05
N VAL A 77 -4.98 -4.14 1.80
CA VAL A 77 -4.68 -3.94 3.21
C VAL A 77 -5.96 -4.02 4.04
N VAL A 78 -5.84 -4.55 5.25
CA VAL A 78 -6.92 -4.59 6.24
C VAL A 78 -6.35 -4.17 7.59
N PRO A 79 -7.19 -3.66 8.51
CA PRO A 79 -6.75 -3.43 9.88
C PRO A 79 -6.28 -4.72 10.53
N ILE A 80 -5.28 -4.63 11.41
CA ILE A 80 -4.74 -5.80 12.09
C ILE A 80 -5.77 -6.44 13.02
N ARG A 81 -5.62 -7.72 13.28
CA ARG A 81 -6.41 -8.49 14.22
C ARG A 81 -7.91 -8.37 13.92
N THR A 82 -8.70 -8.00 14.91
CA THR A 82 -10.15 -7.78 14.82
C THR A 82 -10.52 -6.29 14.72
N GLU A 83 -9.52 -5.42 14.55
CA GLU A 83 -9.73 -4.00 14.44
C GLU A 83 -10.51 -3.66 13.17
N THR A 84 -11.23 -2.56 13.21
CA THR A 84 -12.00 -2.05 12.08
C THR A 84 -11.43 -0.73 11.59
N TRP A 85 -11.78 -0.36 10.37
CA TRP A 85 -11.48 0.97 9.86
C TRP A 85 -12.13 2.04 10.74
N LYS A 86 -11.44 3.14 10.96
CA LYS A 86 -11.95 4.29 11.72
C LYS A 86 -12.13 5.47 10.79
N ALA A 87 -13.13 6.31 11.11
CA ALA A 87 -13.34 7.54 10.36
C ALA A 87 -12.13 8.47 10.47
N GLY A 88 -11.80 9.16 9.40
CA GLY A 88 -10.72 10.14 9.38
C GLY A 88 -9.71 9.88 8.27
N VAL A 89 -8.60 10.56 8.34
CA VAL A 89 -7.55 10.48 7.33
C VAL A 89 -6.55 9.40 7.73
N TYR A 90 -6.22 8.54 6.76
CA TYR A 90 -5.10 7.61 6.87
C TYR A 90 -3.99 8.08 5.93
N VAL A 91 -2.76 8.08 6.41
CA VAL A 91 -1.57 8.27 5.57
C VAL A 91 -0.71 7.04 5.71
N PHE A 92 -0.42 6.39 4.59
CA PHE A 92 0.40 5.18 4.55
C PHE A 92 1.78 5.49 3.99
N ALA A 93 2.80 4.95 4.64
CA ALA A 93 4.13 4.84 4.04
C ALA A 93 4.19 3.49 3.34
N VAL A 94 4.39 3.50 2.03
CA VAL A 94 4.48 2.30 1.21
C VAL A 94 5.92 2.13 0.80
N ALA A 95 6.55 1.08 1.31
CA ALA A 95 7.95 0.75 1.02
C ALA A 95 8.02 -0.47 0.11
N VAL A 96 8.99 -0.48 -0.78
CA VAL A 96 9.29 -1.62 -1.65
C VAL A 96 10.76 -1.96 -1.56
N ASN A 97 11.06 -3.25 -1.51
CA ASN A 97 12.42 -3.76 -1.53
C ASN A 97 12.44 -4.98 -2.46
N SER A 98 13.13 -4.84 -3.60
CA SER A 98 13.25 -5.91 -4.60
C SER A 98 14.39 -6.87 -4.35
N GLY A 99 15.21 -6.62 -3.32
CA GLY A 99 16.45 -7.34 -3.07
C GLY A 99 17.68 -6.65 -3.67
N THR A 100 17.50 -5.89 -4.76
CA THR A 100 18.55 -5.13 -5.41
C THR A 100 18.32 -3.63 -5.37
N GLY A 101 17.12 -3.21 -5.00
CA GLY A 101 16.76 -1.81 -4.87
C GLY A 101 15.63 -1.62 -3.88
N GLN A 102 15.46 -0.39 -3.41
CA GLN A 102 14.40 -0.05 -2.47
C GLN A 102 13.88 1.36 -2.72
N GLY A 103 12.62 1.58 -2.34
CA GLY A 103 11.96 2.86 -2.47
C GLY A 103 10.87 3.04 -1.43
N LEU A 104 10.43 4.27 -1.27
CA LEU A 104 9.41 4.66 -0.29
C LEU A 104 8.58 5.80 -0.85
N THR A 105 7.28 5.73 -0.62
CA THR A 105 6.36 6.82 -0.92
C THR A 105 5.27 6.90 0.12
N LEU A 106 4.53 8.00 0.09
CA LEU A 106 3.35 8.20 0.95
C LEU A 106 2.11 8.26 0.07
N CYS A 107 1.01 7.74 0.60
CA CYS A 107 -0.31 7.95 0.01
C CYS A 107 -1.33 8.12 1.13
N SER A 108 -2.44 8.75 0.81
CA SER A 108 -3.47 9.03 1.81
C SER A 108 -4.83 8.58 1.30
N MET A 109 -5.73 8.34 2.25
CA MET A 109 -7.14 8.12 1.95
C MET A 109 -8.00 8.77 3.02
N LEU A 110 -9.21 9.12 2.66
CA LEU A 110 -10.21 9.60 3.60
C LEU A 110 -11.23 8.48 3.84
N MET A 111 -11.37 8.11 5.10
CA MET A 111 -12.35 7.11 5.54
C MET A 111 -13.51 7.84 6.20
N ASP A 112 -14.63 7.94 5.51
CA ASP A 112 -15.80 8.69 6.00
C ASP A 112 -17.11 7.89 5.97
#